data_bee349f759eb9d39a0e7b798e17a7f9e
#
_entry.id   bee349f759eb9d39a0e7b798e17a7f9e
#
_cell.length_a   1.000
_cell.length_b   1.000
_cell.length_c   1.000
_cell.angle_alpha   90.00
_cell.angle_beta   90.00
_cell.angle_gamma   90.00
#
_symmetry.space_group_name_H-M   'P 1'
#
loop_
_entity.id
_entity.type
_entity.pdbx_description
1 polymer ?
#
loop_
_entity_poly.entity_id
_entity_poly.type
_entity_poly.pdbx_seq_one_letter_code
_entity_poly.pdbx_strand_id
1 'polypeptide(L)'
;MTRPFSIVALFLLGFNSAAASDATLLESIAQVESGQNRKAIGKAGERGMYQVGKAAWDDANALLESEKHFHYQWSQWRNVTAQDMIAAAHLRILRQRFKADGYSTPTPEQLALAWNRGYEGAKSWNFAPNDYACRVGNLFRLSQRGK
;
A
#
# COMPACT_ATOMS: atom_id res chain seq x y z
N MET A 1 -17.28 -34.67 -42.43
CA MET A 1 -17.57 -34.51 -40.99
C MET A 1 -16.37 -33.85 -40.34
N THR A 2 -16.38 -32.55 -40.26
CA THR A 2 -15.32 -31.75 -39.61
C THR A 2 -15.84 -31.31 -38.27
N ARG A 3 -15.18 -31.77 -37.20
CA ARG A 3 -15.47 -31.32 -35.80
C ARG A 3 -14.85 -29.97 -35.59
N PRO A 4 -15.55 -28.98 -35.00
CA PRO A 4 -14.94 -27.72 -34.58
C PRO A 4 -14.15 -27.96 -33.31
N PHE A 5 -12.89 -27.57 -33.33
CA PHE A 5 -12.07 -27.42 -32.12
C PHE A 5 -12.60 -26.25 -31.28
N SER A 6 -13.13 -26.56 -30.11
CA SER A 6 -13.44 -25.59 -29.09
C SER A 6 -12.15 -25.07 -28.47
N ILE A 7 -11.81 -23.85 -28.79
CA ILE A 7 -10.81 -23.10 -28.04
C ILE A 7 -11.55 -22.54 -26.79
N VAL A 8 -11.48 -23.25 -25.67
CA VAL A 8 -11.89 -22.73 -24.38
C VAL A 8 -10.67 -22.09 -23.72
N ALA A 9 -10.64 -20.81 -23.84
CA ALA A 9 -10.24 -19.76 -22.90
C ALA A 9 -9.30 -20.13 -21.74
N LEU A 10 -8.09 -19.67 -21.84
CA LEU A 10 -7.22 -19.40 -20.71
C LEU A 10 -7.23 -17.89 -20.44
N PHE A 11 -8.21 -17.41 -19.68
CA PHE A 11 -8.34 -16.00 -19.28
C PHE A 11 -8.68 -15.89 -17.78
N LEU A 12 -7.85 -16.48 -16.89
CA LEU A 12 -8.09 -16.37 -15.44
C LEU A 12 -6.79 -16.29 -14.58
N LEU A 13 -5.71 -15.74 -15.07
CA LEU A 13 -4.48 -15.64 -14.25
C LEU A 13 -3.87 -14.24 -14.12
N GLY A 14 -4.59 -13.16 -14.47
CA GLY A 14 -4.01 -11.82 -14.46
C GLY A 14 -4.37 -10.93 -13.25
N PHE A 15 -5.41 -11.24 -12.48
CA PHE A 15 -5.96 -10.30 -11.48
C PHE A 15 -5.48 -10.49 -10.04
N ASN A 16 -4.81 -11.58 -9.70
CA ASN A 16 -4.41 -11.87 -8.31
C ASN A 16 -3.01 -11.34 -7.92
N SER A 17 -2.16 -11.02 -8.87
CA SER A 17 -0.76 -10.68 -8.61
C SER A 17 -0.58 -9.31 -7.93
N ALA A 18 -1.32 -8.28 -8.36
CA ALA A 18 -1.16 -6.93 -7.82
C ALA A 18 -1.71 -6.80 -6.39
N ALA A 19 -2.89 -7.37 -6.11
CA ALA A 19 -3.50 -7.31 -4.78
C ALA A 19 -2.71 -8.13 -3.75
N ALA A 20 -2.20 -9.30 -4.11
CA ALA A 20 -1.33 -10.10 -3.25
C ALA A 20 0.00 -9.38 -2.97
N SER A 21 0.56 -8.68 -3.96
CA SER A 21 1.76 -7.85 -3.81
C SER A 21 1.54 -6.66 -2.89
N ASP A 22 0.38 -6.01 -2.95
CA ASP A 22 0.03 -4.87 -2.09
C ASP A 22 -0.16 -5.30 -0.63
N ALA A 23 -0.83 -6.42 -0.37
CA ALA A 23 -0.97 -6.97 0.97
C ALA A 23 0.40 -7.29 1.60
N THR A 24 1.29 -7.93 0.87
CA THR A 24 2.65 -8.24 1.33
C THR A 24 3.48 -6.98 1.57
N LEU A 25 3.32 -5.95 0.74
CA LEU A 25 4.00 -4.67 0.93
C LEU A 25 3.50 -3.97 2.21
N LEU A 26 2.19 -3.96 2.44
CA LEU A 26 1.61 -3.38 3.66
C LEU A 26 2.05 -4.12 4.92
N GLU A 27 2.14 -5.45 4.89
CA GLU A 27 2.71 -6.24 6.00
C GLU A 27 4.17 -5.85 6.28
N SER A 28 4.97 -5.65 5.24
CA SER A 28 6.36 -5.22 5.36
C SER A 28 6.48 -3.81 5.93
N ILE A 29 5.62 -2.88 5.50
CA ILE A 29 5.50 -1.53 6.05
C ILE A 29 5.13 -1.60 7.53
N ALA A 30 4.07 -2.34 7.88
CA ALA A 30 3.62 -2.48 9.26
C ALA A 30 4.71 -3.04 10.19
N GLN A 31 5.50 -3.99 9.70
CA GLN A 31 6.62 -4.55 10.46
C GLN A 31 7.69 -3.49 10.76
N VAL A 32 8.04 -2.66 9.78
CA VAL A 32 9.06 -1.62 9.96
C VAL A 32 8.54 -0.44 10.78
N GLU A 33 7.28 -0.05 10.58
CA GLU A 33 6.66 1.10 11.26
C GLU A 33 6.43 0.86 12.76
N SER A 34 5.95 -0.30 13.14
CA SER A 34 5.50 -0.53 14.52
C SER A 34 5.74 -1.96 15.04
N GLY A 35 6.38 -2.84 14.28
CA GLY A 35 6.41 -4.27 14.60
C GLY A 35 5.00 -4.88 14.59
N GLN A 36 4.13 -4.41 13.70
CA GLN A 36 2.73 -4.81 13.56
C GLN A 36 1.85 -4.46 14.80
N ASN A 37 2.24 -3.46 15.57
CA ASN A 37 1.49 -3.04 16.75
C ASN A 37 0.31 -2.13 16.36
N ARG A 38 -0.90 -2.66 16.41
CA ARG A 38 -2.14 -1.92 16.08
C ARG A 38 -2.46 -0.78 17.05
N LYS A 39 -1.83 -0.73 18.22
CA LYS A 39 -2.03 0.31 19.25
C LYS A 39 -0.91 1.35 19.24
N ALA A 40 0.02 1.28 18.29
CA ALA A 40 1.14 2.21 18.22
C ALA A 40 0.69 3.64 18.00
N ILE A 41 1.38 4.56 18.65
CA ILE A 41 1.26 6.01 18.49
C ILE A 41 2.65 6.54 18.18
N GLY A 42 2.81 7.16 17.02
CA GLY A 42 4.07 7.73 16.56
C GLY A 42 4.37 9.08 17.20
N LYS A 43 5.62 9.53 17.09
CA LYS A 43 6.10 10.79 17.69
C LYS A 43 5.44 12.02 17.09
N ALA A 44 5.08 11.99 15.81
CA ALA A 44 4.37 13.09 15.13
C ALA A 44 2.84 12.87 15.10
N GLY A 45 2.34 11.92 15.88
CA GLY A 45 0.91 11.68 16.02
C GLY A 45 0.34 10.62 15.08
N GLU A 46 1.17 9.90 14.34
CA GLU A 46 0.76 8.76 13.52
C GLU A 46 0.10 7.68 14.37
N ARG A 47 -0.78 6.89 13.76
CA ARG A 47 -1.61 5.91 14.48
C ARG A 47 -1.57 4.52 13.83
N GLY A 48 -1.65 3.53 14.70
CA GLY A 48 -1.87 2.14 14.35
C GLY A 48 -0.64 1.44 13.80
N MET A 49 -0.83 0.22 13.31
CA MET A 49 0.31 -0.60 12.91
C MET A 49 1.03 -0.08 11.66
N TYR A 50 0.35 0.66 10.82
CA TYR A 50 0.90 1.25 9.59
C TYR A 50 1.43 2.68 9.79
N GLN A 51 1.31 3.24 11.00
CA GLN A 51 1.73 4.60 11.36
C GLN A 51 1.21 5.66 10.36
N VAL A 52 -0.09 5.63 10.08
CA VAL A 52 -0.74 6.59 9.19
C VAL A 52 -1.00 7.89 9.94
N GLY A 53 -0.58 9.02 9.37
CA GLY A 53 -0.86 10.35 9.89
C GLY A 53 -2.26 10.83 9.53
N LYS A 54 -2.74 11.88 10.22
CA LYS A 54 -4.10 12.42 10.05
C LYS A 54 -4.39 12.83 8.60
N ALA A 55 -3.46 13.53 7.95
CA ALA A 55 -3.65 13.99 6.57
C ALA A 55 -3.81 12.82 5.58
N ALA A 56 -2.95 11.79 5.70
CA ALA A 56 -3.06 10.60 4.86
C ALA A 56 -4.34 9.80 5.16
N TRP A 57 -4.78 9.79 6.42
CA TRP A 57 -6.07 9.20 6.80
C TRP A 57 -7.24 9.91 6.12
N ASP A 58 -7.25 11.24 6.12
CA ASP A 58 -8.30 12.04 5.49
C ASP A 58 -8.32 11.86 3.96
N ASP A 59 -7.15 11.84 3.32
CA ASP A 59 -7.03 11.57 1.87
C ASP A 59 -7.54 10.16 1.53
N ALA A 60 -7.19 9.16 2.33
CA ALA A 60 -7.67 7.79 2.16
C ALA A 60 -9.19 7.70 2.31
N ASN A 61 -9.78 8.40 3.29
CA ASN A 61 -11.22 8.49 3.42
C ASN A 61 -11.88 9.12 2.21
N ALA A 62 -11.33 10.21 1.67
CA ALA A 62 -11.89 10.85 0.47
C ALA A 62 -11.92 9.87 -0.72
N LEU A 63 -10.89 9.04 -0.88
CA LEU A 63 -10.89 7.99 -1.89
C LEU A 63 -11.98 6.94 -1.61
N LEU A 64 -12.07 6.44 -0.38
CA LEU A 64 -13.08 5.43 0.00
C LEU A 64 -14.51 5.95 -0.19
N GLU A 65 -14.78 7.19 0.18
CA GLU A 65 -16.09 7.83 -0.05
C GLU A 65 -16.42 7.94 -1.54
N SER A 66 -15.45 8.32 -2.38
CA SER A 66 -15.64 8.39 -3.83
C SER A 66 -16.00 7.02 -4.45
N GLU A 67 -15.56 5.95 -3.84
CA GLU A 67 -15.85 4.56 -4.22
C GLU A 67 -17.11 3.99 -3.53
N LYS A 68 -17.85 4.82 -2.78
CA LYS A 68 -19.05 4.45 -2.00
C LYS A 68 -18.77 3.41 -0.90
N HIS A 69 -17.56 3.46 -0.34
CA HIS A 69 -17.19 2.70 0.84
C HIS A 69 -17.45 3.50 2.12
N PHE A 70 -17.16 2.86 3.27
CA PHE A 70 -17.34 3.48 4.57
C PHE A 70 -16.36 4.63 4.79
N HIS A 71 -16.80 5.63 5.56
CA HIS A 71 -15.96 6.67 6.12
C HIS A 71 -15.53 6.27 7.54
N TYR A 72 -14.23 6.29 7.81
CA TYR A 72 -13.67 6.01 9.14
C TYR A 72 -13.18 7.29 9.80
N GLN A 73 -13.85 7.74 10.85
CA GLN A 73 -13.40 8.89 11.61
C GLN A 73 -12.01 8.65 12.21
N TRP A 74 -11.24 9.71 12.36
CA TRP A 74 -9.90 9.63 12.98
C TRP A 74 -9.93 8.99 14.38
N SER A 75 -10.98 9.25 15.18
CA SER A 75 -11.18 8.63 16.48
C SER A 75 -11.30 7.10 16.45
N GLN A 76 -11.63 6.54 15.29
CA GLN A 76 -11.77 5.09 15.06
C GLN A 76 -10.43 4.40 14.72
N TRP A 77 -9.31 5.10 14.85
CA TRP A 77 -8.00 4.58 14.47
C TRP A 77 -7.62 3.24 15.15
N ARG A 78 -8.24 2.88 16.28
CA ARG A 78 -8.04 1.58 16.94
C ARG A 78 -8.82 0.43 16.31
N ASN A 79 -9.77 0.74 15.44
CA ASN A 79 -10.54 -0.28 14.71
C ASN A 79 -9.63 -0.96 13.69
N VAL A 80 -9.56 -2.29 13.76
CA VAL A 80 -8.69 -3.12 12.89
C VAL A 80 -9.05 -2.94 11.42
N THR A 81 -10.35 -3.04 11.10
CA THR A 81 -10.84 -2.88 9.72
C THR A 81 -10.55 -1.48 9.19
N ALA A 82 -10.73 -0.44 10.02
CA ALA A 82 -10.41 0.94 9.64
C ALA A 82 -8.92 1.09 9.28
N GLN A 83 -8.02 0.57 10.11
CA GLN A 83 -6.58 0.62 9.81
C GLN A 83 -6.25 -0.04 8.47
N ASP A 84 -6.78 -1.25 8.23
CA ASP A 84 -6.49 -2.01 7.02
C ASP A 84 -7.08 -1.33 5.76
N MET A 85 -8.31 -0.83 5.84
CA MET A 85 -8.96 -0.12 4.72
C MET A 85 -8.27 1.20 4.39
N ILE A 86 -7.92 1.98 5.40
CA ILE A 86 -7.19 3.25 5.24
C ILE A 86 -5.79 3.00 4.66
N ALA A 87 -5.06 2.01 5.17
CA ALA A 87 -3.72 1.69 4.65
C ALA A 87 -3.78 1.25 3.18
N ALA A 88 -4.73 0.39 2.83
CA ALA A 88 -4.92 -0.03 1.44
C ALA A 88 -5.30 1.14 0.51
N ALA A 89 -6.19 2.02 0.95
CA ALA A 89 -6.57 3.22 0.20
C ALA A 89 -5.39 4.18 0.03
N HIS A 90 -4.61 4.42 1.09
CA HIS A 90 -3.42 5.27 1.02
C HIS A 90 -2.36 4.71 0.05
N LEU A 91 -2.10 3.41 0.07
CA LEU A 91 -1.19 2.79 -0.90
C LEU A 91 -1.66 2.97 -2.34
N ARG A 92 -2.97 2.85 -2.61
CA ARG A 92 -3.55 3.12 -3.94
C ARG A 92 -3.37 4.57 -4.37
N ILE A 93 -3.52 5.53 -3.44
CA ILE A 93 -3.26 6.95 -3.72
C ILE A 93 -1.80 7.16 -4.14
N LEU A 94 -0.85 6.56 -3.43
CA LEU A 94 0.56 6.65 -3.79
C LEU A 94 0.81 6.07 -5.19
N ARG A 95 0.26 4.90 -5.51
CA ARG A 95 0.36 4.31 -6.85
C ARG A 95 -0.23 5.21 -7.94
N GLN A 96 -1.37 5.85 -7.67
CA GLN A 96 -1.98 6.79 -8.61
C GLN A 96 -1.08 8.01 -8.88
N ARG A 97 -0.43 8.55 -7.84
CA ARG A 97 0.54 9.65 -7.98
C ARG A 97 1.76 9.24 -8.79
N PHE A 98 2.33 8.08 -8.53
CA PHE A 98 3.43 7.53 -9.33
C PHE A 98 3.04 7.36 -10.79
N LYS A 99 1.87 6.81 -11.05
CA LYS A 99 1.35 6.63 -12.42
C LYS A 99 1.15 7.97 -13.14
N ALA A 100 0.61 8.97 -12.46
CA ALA A 100 0.42 10.32 -13.01
C ALA A 100 1.75 10.98 -13.40
N ASP A 101 2.83 10.68 -12.68
CA ASP A 101 4.19 11.16 -12.98
C ASP A 101 4.97 10.24 -13.95
N GLY A 102 4.32 9.24 -14.55
CA GLY A 102 4.91 8.36 -15.56
C GLY A 102 5.56 7.09 -15.02
N TYR A 103 5.49 6.83 -13.72
CA TYR A 103 5.99 5.58 -13.10
C TYR A 103 4.89 4.52 -13.06
N SER A 104 4.80 3.69 -14.08
CA SER A 104 3.75 2.66 -14.18
C SER A 104 3.89 1.53 -13.16
N THR A 105 5.12 1.21 -12.76
CA THR A 105 5.46 0.11 -11.84
C THR A 105 6.46 0.57 -10.78
N PRO A 106 6.05 1.40 -9.81
CA PRO A 106 6.96 1.83 -8.76
C PRO A 106 7.45 0.64 -7.92
N THR A 107 8.72 0.66 -7.56
CA THR A 107 9.34 -0.40 -6.74
C THR A 107 8.79 -0.38 -5.31
N PRO A 108 8.91 -1.49 -4.55
CA PRO A 108 8.57 -1.52 -3.13
C PRO A 108 9.28 -0.43 -2.33
N GLU A 109 10.55 -0.15 -2.64
CA GLU A 109 11.34 0.91 -2.00
C GLU A 109 10.80 2.31 -2.31
N GLN A 110 10.40 2.56 -3.54
CA GLN A 110 9.82 3.85 -3.93
C GLN A 110 8.48 4.09 -3.21
N LEU A 111 7.61 3.08 -3.16
CA LEU A 111 6.35 3.15 -2.42
C LEU A 111 6.57 3.33 -0.92
N ALA A 112 7.51 2.60 -0.33
CA ALA A 112 7.86 2.73 1.07
C ALA A 112 8.44 4.12 1.39
N LEU A 113 9.30 4.66 0.54
CA LEU A 113 9.83 6.02 0.71
C LEU A 113 8.70 7.07 0.69
N ALA A 114 7.78 6.96 -0.27
CA ALA A 114 6.61 7.84 -0.35
C ALA A 114 5.66 7.68 0.84
N TRP A 115 5.54 6.47 1.38
CA TRP A 115 4.81 6.22 2.63
C TRP A 115 5.42 6.98 3.80
N ASN A 116 6.73 6.87 3.97
CA ASN A 116 7.47 7.44 5.09
C ASN A 116 7.61 8.98 5.03
N ARG A 117 7.90 9.53 3.83
CA ARG A 117 8.19 10.96 3.63
C ARG A 117 7.06 11.77 3.01
N GLY A 118 5.96 11.12 2.64
CA GLY A 118 4.99 11.68 1.72
C GLY A 118 5.51 11.66 0.28
N TYR A 119 4.58 11.70 -0.68
CA TYR A 119 4.92 11.59 -2.10
C TYR A 119 5.86 12.72 -2.57
N GLU A 120 5.53 13.98 -2.25
CA GLU A 120 6.34 15.14 -2.64
C GLU A 120 7.72 15.14 -1.98
N GLY A 121 7.80 14.71 -0.73
CA GLY A 121 9.06 14.54 -0.02
C GLY A 121 9.94 13.48 -0.69
N ALA A 122 9.38 12.35 -1.08
CA ALA A 122 10.11 11.30 -1.81
C ALA A 122 10.54 11.78 -3.20
N LYS A 123 9.67 12.52 -3.91
CA LYS A 123 9.94 13.08 -5.23
C LYS A 123 11.09 14.08 -5.22
N SER A 124 11.17 14.93 -4.18
CA SER A 124 12.27 15.91 -4.03
C SER A 124 13.65 15.24 -3.89
N TRP A 125 13.68 13.97 -3.54
CA TRP A 125 14.89 13.15 -3.45
C TRP A 125 15.06 12.22 -4.67
N ASN A 126 14.36 12.47 -5.75
CA ASN A 126 14.32 11.60 -6.94
C ASN A 126 14.00 10.14 -6.59
N PHE A 127 13.18 9.93 -5.55
CA PHE A 127 12.82 8.60 -5.05
C PHE A 127 14.02 7.72 -4.67
N ALA A 128 15.16 8.32 -4.29
CA ALA A 128 16.32 7.59 -3.81
C ALA A 128 15.99 6.90 -2.47
N PRO A 129 16.11 5.55 -2.36
CA PRO A 129 15.73 4.84 -1.15
C PRO A 129 16.63 5.23 0.04
N ASN A 130 15.99 5.44 1.20
CA ASN A 130 16.68 5.57 2.48
C ASN A 130 16.70 4.20 3.21
N ASP A 131 17.31 4.14 4.39
CA ASP A 131 17.38 2.92 5.18
C ASP A 131 16.01 2.31 5.49
N TYR A 132 15.01 3.15 5.76
CA TYR A 132 13.63 2.71 5.96
C TYR A 132 13.09 1.99 4.72
N ALA A 133 13.17 2.63 3.56
CA ALA A 133 12.70 2.07 2.30
C ALA A 133 13.42 0.77 1.94
N CYS A 134 14.75 0.70 2.15
CA CYS A 134 15.54 -0.51 1.96
C CYS A 134 15.09 -1.65 2.89
N ARG A 135 14.79 -1.37 4.16
CA ARG A 135 14.29 -2.38 5.11
C ARG A 135 12.94 -2.95 4.67
N VAL A 136 11.99 -2.09 4.26
CA VAL A 136 10.70 -2.53 3.74
C VAL A 136 10.87 -3.38 2.48
N GLY A 137 11.67 -2.94 1.52
CA GLY A 137 11.94 -3.67 0.29
C GLY A 137 12.58 -5.04 0.52
N ASN A 138 13.50 -5.15 1.49
CA ASN A 138 14.11 -6.41 1.88
C ASN A 138 13.07 -7.39 2.46
N LEU A 139 12.23 -6.94 3.39
CA LEU A 139 11.16 -7.76 3.97
C LEU A 139 10.17 -8.23 2.90
N PHE A 140 9.77 -7.31 2.01
CA PHE A 140 8.90 -7.65 0.89
C PHE A 140 9.47 -8.79 0.04
N ARG A 141 10.74 -8.70 -0.38
CA ARG A 141 11.39 -9.74 -1.18
C ARG A 141 11.55 -11.06 -0.44
N LEU A 142 11.86 -11.03 0.85
CA LEU A 142 11.92 -12.25 1.68
C LEU A 142 10.57 -12.97 1.72
N SER A 143 9.49 -12.21 1.89
CA SER A 143 8.13 -12.78 1.92
C SER A 143 7.69 -13.38 0.58
N GLN A 144 8.28 -12.95 -0.54
CA GLN A 144 8.00 -13.55 -1.86
C GLN A 144 8.75 -14.87 -2.08
N ARG A 145 9.89 -15.09 -1.42
CA ARG A 145 10.69 -16.30 -1.57
C ARG A 145 10.14 -17.52 -0.78
N GLY A 146 9.26 -17.27 0.18
CA GLY A 146 8.66 -18.30 1.03
C GLY A 146 7.33 -18.87 0.51
N LYS A 147 6.92 -18.43 -0.68
CA LYS A 147 5.73 -18.90 -1.40
C LYS A 147 6.14 -19.69 -2.63
#